data_9157b1200234cf9347502850ddf3386c
#
_entry.id   9157b1200234cf9347502850ddf3386c
#
_cell.length_a   1.000
_cell.length_b   1.000
_cell.length_c   1.000
_cell.angle_alpha   90.00
_cell.angle_beta   90.00
_cell.angle_gamma   90.00
#
_symmetry.space_group_name_H-M   'P 1'
#
loop_
_entity.id
_entity.type
_entity.pdbx_description
1 polymer ?
#
loop_
_entity_poly.entity_id
_entity_poly.type
_entity_poly.pdbx_seq_one_letter_code
_entity_poly.pdbx_strand_id
1 'polypeptide(L)'
;IQLEEDAAGKGNWLFGRQGDEAPLAVRYGKIRIRDGTLGLRLPARKVDLKLRITSEQDKERLNVTVAGRWAGEAVDISGKADVVQGLLYGNQPYSVDARGSIGPTRFSVTGSAADLAQIDGLDILFTLSGQSLAGLFPLTGVPLPATPPYRLAGRLVRTGPSWQFQDIDGKAGSSDVSGRLSIDRSTTPQKLAGKLRSGRLDLSDLSGFIGARTSTGQEIAPRPGKVLPSRPLGFE
;
A
#
# COMPACT_ATOMS: atom_id res chain seq x y z
N ILE A 1 21.52 11.60 -2.60
CA ILE A 1 20.91 12.12 -1.35
C ILE A 1 20.59 10.92 -0.48
N GLN A 2 20.88 11.01 0.81
CA GLN A 2 20.55 10.00 1.78
C GLN A 2 19.72 10.62 2.90
N LEU A 3 18.51 10.07 3.11
CA LEU A 3 17.61 10.46 4.17
C LEU A 3 17.66 9.37 5.25
N GLU A 4 18.04 9.77 6.47
CA GLU A 4 18.20 8.86 7.59
C GLU A 4 17.51 9.41 8.84
N GLU A 5 16.93 8.51 9.61
CA GLU A 5 16.38 8.78 10.94
C GLU A 5 17.37 8.26 11.99
N ASP A 6 17.66 9.06 13.00
CA ASP A 6 18.51 8.63 14.13
C ASP A 6 17.76 7.69 15.08
N ALA A 7 18.46 7.20 16.10
CA ALA A 7 17.86 6.31 17.09
C ALA A 7 16.74 6.95 17.92
N ALA A 8 16.64 8.28 17.93
CA ALA A 8 15.59 9.05 18.60
C ALA A 8 14.41 9.36 17.66
N GLY A 9 14.45 8.88 16.41
CA GLY A 9 13.40 9.12 15.41
C GLY A 9 13.48 10.49 14.75
N LYS A 10 14.61 11.22 14.86
CA LYS A 10 14.80 12.51 14.22
C LYS A 10 15.45 12.33 12.84
N GLY A 11 14.75 12.75 11.80
CA GLY A 11 15.24 12.67 10.43
C GLY A 11 16.21 13.80 10.08
N ASN A 12 17.25 13.49 9.29
CA ASN A 12 18.21 14.48 8.80
C ASN A 12 17.62 15.45 7.76
N TRP A 13 16.37 15.25 7.35
CA TRP A 13 15.58 16.17 6.50
C TRP A 13 14.73 17.15 7.31
N LEU A 14 14.66 17.00 8.63
CA LEU A 14 14.01 17.96 9.51
C LEU A 14 15.00 19.09 9.80
N PHE A 15 15.10 20.03 8.88
CA PHE A 15 15.85 21.27 9.11
C PHE A 15 15.11 22.07 10.18
N GLY A 16 15.66 22.06 11.40
CA GLY A 16 15.04 22.65 12.57
C GLY A 16 14.62 24.10 12.33
N ARG A 17 13.33 24.33 12.42
CA ARG A 17 12.79 25.66 12.69
C ARG A 17 12.48 25.74 14.19
N GLN A 18 13.37 26.35 14.92
CA GLN A 18 13.01 27.08 16.13
C GLN A 18 12.83 28.54 15.69
N GLY A 19 11.57 29.00 15.59
CA GLY A 19 11.24 30.40 15.32
C GLY A 19 10.06 30.56 14.38
N ASP A 20 9.16 31.47 14.72
CA ASP A 20 7.96 31.88 13.98
C ASP A 20 8.26 32.69 12.69
N GLU A 21 9.22 32.28 11.89
CA GLU A 21 9.46 32.93 10.58
C GLU A 21 8.60 32.27 9.51
N ALA A 22 7.81 33.10 8.83
CA ALA A 22 6.99 32.69 7.68
C ALA A 22 7.86 31.95 6.65
N PRO A 23 7.35 30.86 6.05
CA PRO A 23 8.10 30.10 5.07
C PRO A 23 8.49 31.00 3.90
N LEU A 24 9.80 31.09 3.63
CA LEU A 24 10.29 31.69 2.41
C LEU A 24 9.61 31.01 1.22
N ALA A 25 8.81 31.75 0.47
CA ALA A 25 8.21 31.28 -0.76
C ALA A 25 9.33 31.16 -1.82
N VAL A 26 9.95 30.00 -1.87
CA VAL A 26 10.96 29.69 -2.88
C VAL A 26 10.22 29.30 -4.16
N ARG A 27 10.37 30.11 -5.22
CA ARG A 27 9.89 29.71 -6.55
C ARG A 27 11.01 28.97 -7.26
N TYR A 28 10.80 27.69 -7.49
CA TYR A 28 11.73 26.90 -8.30
C TYR A 28 11.43 27.13 -9.78
N GLY A 29 12.47 27.34 -10.57
CA GLY A 29 12.39 27.31 -12.02
C GLY A 29 12.27 25.87 -12.55
N LYS A 30 12.77 25.63 -13.76
CA LYS A 30 12.74 24.29 -14.37
C LYS A 30 13.74 23.35 -13.66
N ILE A 31 13.23 22.33 -12.97
CA ILE A 31 14.05 21.27 -12.40
C ILE A 31 14.18 20.14 -13.41
N ARG A 32 15.42 19.74 -13.72
CA ARG A 32 15.71 18.62 -14.62
C ARG A 32 16.52 17.59 -13.86
N ILE A 33 15.97 16.38 -13.73
CA ILE A 33 16.68 15.23 -13.14
C ILE A 33 17.11 14.32 -14.29
N ARG A 34 18.40 14.11 -14.46
CA ARG A 34 18.93 13.15 -15.45
C ARG A 34 19.14 11.79 -14.84
N ASP A 35 19.88 11.75 -13.74
CA ASP A 35 20.11 10.59 -12.89
C ASP A 35 20.06 11.03 -11.44
N GLY A 36 19.21 10.37 -10.66
CA GLY A 36 19.07 10.64 -9.24
C GLY A 36 19.07 9.36 -8.43
N THR A 37 19.71 9.37 -7.28
CA THR A 37 19.59 8.31 -6.28
C THR A 37 19.25 8.93 -4.95
N LEU A 38 18.19 8.39 -4.32
CA LEU A 38 17.77 8.75 -2.98
C LEU A 38 17.78 7.48 -2.12
N GLY A 39 18.49 7.49 -1.01
CA GLY A 39 18.41 6.49 0.05
C GLY A 39 17.47 6.96 1.14
N LEU A 40 16.62 6.08 1.63
CA LEU A 40 15.76 6.30 2.78
C LEU A 40 16.01 5.21 3.82
N ARG A 41 16.47 5.59 5.00
CA ARG A 41 16.75 4.68 6.09
C ARG A 41 16.04 5.10 7.36
N LEU A 42 15.07 4.27 7.80
CA LEU A 42 14.26 4.48 9.01
C LEU A 42 14.36 3.23 9.89
N PRO A 43 15.39 3.15 10.76
CA PRO A 43 15.68 1.93 11.53
C PRO A 43 14.51 1.50 12.43
N ALA A 44 13.85 2.45 13.09
CA ALA A 44 12.71 2.20 13.96
C ALA A 44 11.54 1.51 13.25
N ARG A 45 11.38 1.77 11.94
CA ARG A 45 10.33 1.19 11.09
C ARG A 45 10.81 0.02 10.24
N LYS A 46 12.09 -0.39 10.39
CA LYS A 46 12.74 -1.41 9.56
C LYS A 46 12.63 -1.10 8.06
N VAL A 47 12.86 0.18 7.69
CA VAL A 47 12.85 0.67 6.32
C VAL A 47 14.27 0.97 5.89
N ASP A 48 14.68 0.40 4.76
CA ASP A 48 15.95 0.69 4.07
C ASP A 48 15.67 0.58 2.57
N LEU A 49 15.43 1.72 1.92
CA LEU A 49 15.03 1.81 0.52
C LEU A 49 16.01 2.65 -0.27
N LYS A 50 16.29 2.21 -1.48
CA LYS A 50 17.05 2.95 -2.49
C LYS A 50 16.12 3.24 -3.68
N LEU A 51 15.86 4.52 -3.89
CA LEU A 51 15.15 5.04 -5.03
C LEU A 51 16.16 5.50 -6.09
N ARG A 52 15.99 5.05 -7.32
CA ARG A 52 16.73 5.54 -8.48
C ARG A 52 15.74 6.15 -9.46
N ILE A 53 16.06 7.34 -9.95
CA ILE A 53 15.27 8.09 -10.90
C ILE A 53 16.16 8.35 -12.12
N THR A 54 15.70 8.00 -13.31
CA THR A 54 16.36 8.28 -14.58
C THR A 54 15.39 8.92 -15.54
N SER A 55 15.81 9.98 -16.24
CA SER A 55 15.01 10.57 -17.29
C SER A 55 15.31 9.90 -18.65
N GLU A 56 14.27 9.58 -19.41
CA GLU A 56 14.44 9.25 -20.83
C GLU A 56 14.79 10.52 -21.60
N GLN A 57 15.77 10.42 -22.52
CA GLN A 57 16.09 11.55 -23.43
C GLN A 57 14.82 11.90 -24.22
N ASP A 58 14.45 13.17 -24.22
CA ASP A 58 13.33 13.76 -24.96
C ASP A 58 11.91 13.40 -24.49
N LYS A 59 11.72 12.69 -23.38
CA LYS A 59 10.39 12.45 -22.81
C LYS A 59 10.22 13.15 -21.46
N GLU A 60 9.02 13.70 -21.25
CA GLU A 60 8.63 14.32 -19.98
C GLU A 60 8.30 13.30 -18.88
N ARG A 61 8.89 12.09 -18.97
CA ARG A 61 8.65 10.99 -18.03
C ARG A 61 9.96 10.53 -17.40
N LEU A 62 9.85 10.19 -16.12
CA LEU A 62 10.93 9.63 -15.31
C LEU A 62 10.68 8.14 -15.13
N ASN A 63 11.73 7.33 -15.30
CA ASN A 63 11.73 5.97 -14.84
C ASN A 63 12.17 5.94 -13.39
N VAL A 64 11.39 5.28 -12.56
CA VAL A 64 11.63 5.19 -11.12
C VAL A 64 11.78 3.72 -10.75
N THR A 65 12.84 3.39 -10.01
CA THR A 65 13.00 2.07 -9.41
C THR A 65 13.23 2.22 -7.91
N VAL A 66 12.57 1.37 -7.13
CA VAL A 66 12.74 1.31 -5.68
C VAL A 66 13.14 -0.11 -5.31
N ALA A 67 14.25 -0.26 -4.62
CA ALA A 67 14.71 -1.55 -4.14
C ALA A 67 15.17 -1.44 -2.68
N GLY A 68 15.04 -2.52 -1.92
CA GLY A 68 15.47 -2.54 -0.53
C GLY A 68 14.57 -3.36 0.38
N ARG A 69 14.27 -2.81 1.56
CA ARG A 69 13.41 -3.45 2.57
C ARG A 69 12.41 -2.47 3.16
N TRP A 70 11.18 -2.93 3.36
CA TRP A 70 10.11 -2.24 4.05
C TRP A 70 9.49 -3.16 5.10
N ALA A 71 9.48 -2.73 6.35
CA ALA A 71 9.02 -3.54 7.49
C ALA A 71 9.69 -4.94 7.57
N GLY A 72 10.95 -5.04 7.08
CA GLY A 72 11.69 -6.28 7.00
C GLY A 72 11.48 -7.09 5.72
N GLU A 73 10.46 -6.79 4.92
CA GLU A 73 10.16 -7.45 3.65
C GLU A 73 10.97 -6.85 2.49
N ALA A 74 11.35 -7.70 1.53
CA ALA A 74 12.03 -7.26 0.33
C ALA A 74 11.10 -6.42 -0.54
N VAL A 75 11.61 -5.33 -1.09
CA VAL A 75 10.91 -4.42 -2.00
C VAL A 75 11.64 -4.35 -3.32
N ASP A 76 10.92 -4.55 -4.40
CA ASP A 76 11.38 -4.31 -5.77
C ASP A 76 10.23 -3.70 -6.56
N ILE A 77 10.33 -2.43 -6.93
CA ILE A 77 9.29 -1.67 -7.62
C ILE A 77 9.92 -0.97 -8.80
N SER A 78 9.25 -1.02 -9.93
CA SER A 78 9.55 -0.23 -11.11
C SER A 78 8.31 0.52 -11.56
N GLY A 79 8.50 1.75 -12.05
CA GLY A 79 7.38 2.57 -12.50
C GLY A 79 7.83 3.74 -13.34
N LYS A 80 6.83 4.49 -13.79
CA LYS A 80 7.00 5.74 -14.50
C LYS A 80 6.28 6.85 -13.74
N ALA A 81 6.90 8.01 -13.68
CA ALA A 81 6.34 9.21 -13.08
C ALA A 81 6.44 10.38 -14.06
N ASP A 82 5.52 11.31 -13.95
CA ASP A 82 5.62 12.56 -14.69
C ASP A 82 6.74 13.44 -14.11
N VAL A 83 7.24 14.37 -14.90
CA VAL A 83 8.36 15.23 -14.49
C VAL A 83 8.00 16.05 -13.27
N VAL A 84 8.99 16.23 -12.39
CA VAL A 84 8.94 16.96 -11.09
C VAL A 84 8.22 18.33 -11.12
N GLN A 85 8.08 18.96 -12.29
CA GLN A 85 7.37 20.24 -12.40
C GLN A 85 5.90 20.15 -11.98
N GLY A 86 5.23 19.04 -12.26
CA GLY A 86 3.89 18.77 -11.75
C GLY A 86 3.85 18.72 -10.22
N LEU A 87 4.88 18.13 -9.57
CA LEU A 87 4.99 18.05 -8.10
C LEU A 87 5.09 19.42 -7.41
N LEU A 88 5.61 20.43 -8.11
CA LEU A 88 5.87 21.74 -7.53
C LEU A 88 4.76 22.77 -7.79
N TYR A 89 3.99 22.59 -8.85
CA TYR A 89 3.00 23.58 -9.30
C TYR A 89 1.54 23.11 -9.33
N GLY A 90 1.27 21.87 -8.94
CA GLY A 90 0.04 21.40 -8.32
C GLY A 90 -1.32 21.55 -9.03
N ASN A 91 -1.40 21.75 -10.35
CA ASN A 91 -2.69 21.97 -11.01
C ASN A 91 -3.20 20.79 -11.86
N GLN A 92 -2.46 19.68 -11.93
CA GLN A 92 -2.89 18.49 -12.67
C GLN A 92 -2.55 17.21 -11.89
N PRO A 93 -3.42 16.19 -11.96
CA PRO A 93 -3.14 14.91 -11.33
C PRO A 93 -1.87 14.27 -11.91
N TYR A 94 -1.07 13.64 -11.06
CA TYR A 94 0.09 12.86 -11.45
C TYR A 94 -0.32 11.53 -12.02
N SER A 95 0.25 11.15 -13.15
CA SER A 95 0.14 9.80 -13.68
C SER A 95 0.91 8.83 -12.77
N VAL A 96 0.24 7.75 -12.40
CA VAL A 96 0.81 6.65 -11.62
C VAL A 96 0.85 5.40 -12.49
N ASP A 97 2.04 4.86 -12.70
CA ASP A 97 2.25 3.58 -13.39
C ASP A 97 3.39 2.87 -12.68
N ALA A 98 3.07 1.88 -11.85
CA ALA A 98 4.06 1.14 -11.09
C ALA A 98 3.70 -0.33 -10.97
N ARG A 99 4.73 -1.17 -10.92
CA ARG A 99 4.63 -2.60 -10.71
C ARG A 99 5.80 -3.11 -9.89
N GLY A 100 5.60 -4.18 -9.18
CA GLY A 100 6.67 -4.73 -8.37
C GLY A 100 6.20 -5.75 -7.36
N SER A 101 7.00 -5.92 -6.32
CA SER A 101 6.69 -6.78 -5.20
C SER A 101 7.11 -6.16 -3.87
N ILE A 102 6.36 -6.48 -2.84
CA ILE A 102 6.71 -6.23 -1.44
C ILE A 102 6.48 -7.54 -0.70
N GLY A 103 7.57 -8.15 -0.24
CA GLY A 103 7.55 -9.51 0.31
C GLY A 103 6.96 -10.51 -0.69
N PRO A 104 6.00 -11.34 -0.26
CA PRO A 104 5.37 -12.35 -1.11
C PRO A 104 4.29 -11.78 -2.05
N THR A 105 3.95 -10.49 -1.95
CA THR A 105 2.89 -9.86 -2.73
C THR A 105 3.44 -9.16 -3.95
N ARG A 106 2.93 -9.50 -5.13
CA ARG A 106 3.15 -8.76 -6.39
C ARG A 106 1.99 -7.82 -6.63
N PHE A 107 2.29 -6.66 -7.21
CA PHE A 107 1.27 -5.69 -7.54
C PHE A 107 1.55 -4.98 -8.86
N SER A 108 0.50 -4.45 -9.46
CA SER A 108 0.57 -3.37 -10.45
C SER A 108 -0.50 -2.33 -10.15
N VAL A 109 -0.17 -1.07 -10.42
CA VAL A 109 -1.08 0.07 -10.26
C VAL A 109 -0.93 0.99 -11.45
N THR A 110 -2.05 1.47 -12.00
CA THR A 110 -2.09 2.47 -13.07
C THR A 110 -3.24 3.44 -12.81
N GLY A 111 -3.02 4.72 -13.07
CA GLY A 111 -4.03 5.75 -12.84
C GLY A 111 -3.44 7.10 -12.53
N SER A 112 -4.01 7.80 -11.55
CA SER A 112 -3.57 9.14 -11.17
C SER A 112 -3.70 9.41 -9.67
N ALA A 113 -2.96 10.42 -9.20
CA ALA A 113 -3.06 10.97 -7.86
C ALA A 113 -2.99 12.49 -7.92
N ALA A 114 -3.82 13.19 -7.16
CA ALA A 114 -3.75 14.66 -7.07
C ALA A 114 -2.58 15.11 -6.17
N ASP A 115 -2.32 14.39 -5.10
CA ASP A 115 -1.21 14.63 -4.17
C ASP A 115 -0.51 13.30 -3.84
N LEU A 116 0.72 13.14 -4.33
CA LEU A 116 1.53 11.95 -4.06
C LEU A 116 2.12 11.94 -2.65
N ALA A 117 2.35 13.10 -2.05
CA ALA A 117 2.93 13.19 -0.71
C ALA A 117 1.91 12.79 0.37
N GLN A 118 0.66 13.17 0.18
CA GLN A 118 -0.45 12.80 1.08
C GLN A 118 -1.23 11.57 0.57
N ILE A 119 -0.88 11.08 -0.62
CA ILE A 119 -1.59 10.00 -1.32
C ILE A 119 -3.09 10.35 -1.45
N ASP A 120 -3.42 11.60 -1.74
CA ASP A 120 -4.79 12.08 -1.86
C ASP A 120 -5.22 12.32 -3.31
N GLY A 121 -6.54 12.33 -3.56
CA GLY A 121 -7.09 12.38 -4.91
C GLY A 121 -6.62 11.21 -5.76
N LEU A 122 -6.48 10.02 -5.16
CA LEU A 122 -6.03 8.81 -5.82
C LEU A 122 -7.18 8.19 -6.62
N ASP A 123 -6.92 7.86 -7.87
CA ASP A 123 -7.81 7.10 -8.74
C ASP A 123 -6.97 6.12 -9.56
N ILE A 124 -6.88 4.89 -9.09
CA ILE A 124 -6.00 3.87 -9.67
C ILE A 124 -6.73 2.55 -9.91
N LEU A 125 -6.39 1.90 -10.99
CA LEU A 125 -6.61 0.47 -11.18
C LEU A 125 -5.47 -0.29 -10.53
N PHE A 126 -5.78 -1.34 -9.80
CA PHE A 126 -4.77 -2.16 -9.15
C PHE A 126 -4.97 -3.64 -9.43
N THR A 127 -3.87 -4.37 -9.44
CA THR A 127 -3.87 -5.83 -9.32
C THR A 127 -2.91 -6.23 -8.21
N LEU A 128 -3.32 -7.21 -7.41
CA LEU A 128 -2.52 -7.81 -6.35
C LEU A 128 -2.52 -9.32 -6.53
N SER A 129 -1.41 -9.98 -6.24
CA SER A 129 -1.34 -11.44 -6.20
C SER A 129 -0.27 -11.90 -5.23
N GLY A 130 -0.49 -13.05 -4.61
CA GLY A 130 0.45 -13.62 -3.65
C GLY A 130 0.03 -15.01 -3.20
N GLN A 131 0.86 -15.60 -2.35
CA GLN A 131 0.63 -16.96 -1.84
C GLN A 131 -0.45 -17.02 -0.76
N SER A 132 -0.70 -15.91 -0.05
CA SER A 132 -1.68 -15.80 1.01
C SER A 132 -2.05 -14.34 1.26
N LEU A 133 -3.32 -14.05 1.61
CA LEU A 133 -3.76 -12.72 2.01
C LEU A 133 -3.04 -12.20 3.26
N ALA A 134 -2.54 -13.09 4.13
CA ALA A 134 -1.70 -12.70 5.25
C ALA A 134 -0.46 -11.89 4.83
N GLY A 135 0.06 -12.13 3.62
CA GLY A 135 1.17 -11.38 3.02
C GLY A 135 0.84 -9.94 2.66
N LEU A 136 -0.41 -9.51 2.75
CA LEU A 136 -0.81 -8.11 2.53
C LEU A 136 -0.55 -7.21 3.74
N PHE A 137 -0.26 -7.77 4.92
CA PHE A 137 -0.03 -7.00 6.14
C PHE A 137 0.99 -5.86 5.99
N PRO A 138 2.15 -6.05 5.33
CA PRO A 138 3.12 -4.96 5.15
C PRO A 138 2.59 -3.78 4.32
N LEU A 139 1.62 -4.05 3.43
CA LEU A 139 1.01 -3.04 2.56
C LEU A 139 -0.16 -2.32 3.24
N THR A 140 -0.98 -3.07 3.98
CA THR A 140 -2.28 -2.59 4.48
C THR A 140 -2.23 -2.20 5.96
N GLY A 141 -1.28 -2.76 6.72
CA GLY A 141 -1.27 -2.69 8.19
C GLY A 141 -2.42 -3.48 8.85
N VAL A 142 -3.25 -4.17 8.05
CA VAL A 142 -4.38 -4.97 8.54
C VAL A 142 -3.98 -6.44 8.57
N PRO A 143 -4.07 -7.11 9.71
CA PRO A 143 -3.84 -8.55 9.79
C PRO A 143 -4.96 -9.29 9.07
N LEU A 144 -4.62 -9.88 7.93
CA LEU A 144 -5.51 -10.75 7.19
C LEU A 144 -5.15 -12.21 7.47
N PRO A 145 -6.10 -13.13 7.48
CA PRO A 145 -5.83 -14.54 7.72
C PRO A 145 -5.05 -15.18 6.57
N ALA A 146 -4.43 -16.31 6.87
CA ALA A 146 -3.82 -17.14 5.86
C ALA A 146 -4.91 -17.71 4.93
N THR A 147 -4.65 -17.68 3.64
CA THR A 147 -5.50 -18.22 2.58
C THR A 147 -4.65 -18.98 1.58
N PRO A 148 -5.23 -19.77 0.68
CA PRO A 148 -4.56 -20.22 -0.53
C PRO A 148 -4.06 -19.04 -1.39
N PRO A 149 -3.26 -19.30 -2.44
CA PRO A 149 -2.84 -18.28 -3.38
C PRO A 149 -4.00 -17.45 -3.89
N TYR A 150 -3.80 -16.14 -3.93
CA TYR A 150 -4.84 -15.18 -4.29
C TYR A 150 -4.44 -14.29 -5.46
N ARG A 151 -5.47 -13.80 -6.13
CA ARG A 151 -5.41 -12.68 -7.07
C ARG A 151 -6.58 -11.75 -6.77
N LEU A 152 -6.31 -10.44 -6.77
CA LEU A 152 -7.29 -9.39 -6.54
C LEU A 152 -7.06 -8.27 -7.52
N ALA A 153 -8.11 -7.77 -8.15
CA ALA A 153 -8.10 -6.60 -9.01
C ALA A 153 -9.24 -5.66 -8.64
N GLY A 154 -9.13 -4.42 -9.02
CA GLY A 154 -10.17 -3.42 -8.79
C GLY A 154 -9.69 -2.01 -9.06
N ARG A 155 -10.57 -1.05 -8.74
CA ARG A 155 -10.28 0.38 -8.76
C ARG A 155 -10.29 0.91 -7.33
N LEU A 156 -9.26 1.67 -6.97
CA LEU A 156 -9.17 2.36 -5.70
C LEU A 156 -9.29 3.86 -5.94
N VAL A 157 -10.30 4.47 -5.36
CA VAL A 157 -10.50 5.92 -5.31
C VAL A 157 -10.33 6.37 -3.86
N ARG A 158 -9.47 7.35 -3.64
CA ARG A 158 -9.30 7.98 -2.32
C ARG A 158 -9.48 9.48 -2.43
N THR A 159 -10.31 10.02 -1.54
CA THR A 159 -10.51 11.47 -1.37
C THR A 159 -10.54 11.77 0.11
N GLY A 160 -9.52 12.45 0.61
CA GLY A 160 -9.34 12.71 2.03
C GLY A 160 -9.36 11.42 2.87
N PRO A 161 -10.24 11.32 3.88
CA PRO A 161 -10.34 10.14 4.74
C PRO A 161 -11.10 8.96 4.10
N SER A 162 -11.76 9.18 2.96
CA SER A 162 -12.59 8.16 2.28
C SER A 162 -11.78 7.33 1.31
N TRP A 163 -11.83 6.01 1.48
CA TRP A 163 -11.23 5.01 0.61
C TRP A 163 -12.34 4.16 -0.01
N GLN A 164 -12.41 4.09 -1.32
CA GLN A 164 -13.42 3.34 -2.05
C GLN A 164 -12.75 2.33 -2.98
N PHE A 165 -12.99 1.06 -2.71
CA PHE A 165 -12.60 -0.05 -3.56
C PHE A 165 -13.80 -0.43 -4.41
N GLN A 166 -13.70 -0.22 -5.70
CA GLN A 166 -14.77 -0.44 -6.69
C GLN A 166 -14.34 -1.57 -7.62
N ASP A 167 -15.34 -2.20 -8.25
CA ASP A 167 -15.12 -3.24 -9.26
C ASP A 167 -14.14 -4.32 -8.79
N ILE A 168 -14.25 -4.68 -7.52
CA ILE A 168 -13.43 -5.74 -6.93
C ILE A 168 -13.74 -7.04 -7.68
N ASP A 169 -12.69 -7.68 -8.18
CA ASP A 169 -12.68 -9.05 -8.70
C ASP A 169 -11.51 -9.79 -8.07
N GLY A 170 -11.81 -10.86 -7.35
CA GLY A 170 -10.83 -11.60 -6.58
C GLY A 170 -11.06 -13.09 -6.57
N LYS A 171 -9.96 -13.82 -6.42
CA LYS A 171 -9.94 -15.28 -6.18
C LYS A 171 -8.94 -15.59 -5.08
N ALA A 172 -9.28 -16.54 -4.21
CA ALA A 172 -8.38 -17.15 -3.27
C ALA A 172 -8.67 -18.66 -3.24
N GLY A 173 -7.73 -19.47 -3.71
CA GLY A 173 -7.98 -20.90 -3.95
C GLY A 173 -9.09 -21.12 -4.97
N SER A 174 -10.14 -21.83 -4.57
CA SER A 174 -11.34 -22.09 -5.38
C SER A 174 -12.46 -21.05 -5.18
N SER A 175 -12.34 -20.20 -4.15
CA SER A 175 -13.31 -19.15 -3.82
C SER A 175 -13.11 -17.92 -4.67
N ASP A 176 -14.24 -17.26 -5.02
CA ASP A 176 -14.25 -15.95 -5.70
C ASP A 176 -14.92 -14.88 -4.84
N VAL A 177 -14.61 -13.62 -5.13
CA VAL A 177 -15.27 -12.48 -4.54
C VAL A 177 -15.32 -11.34 -5.54
N SER A 178 -16.47 -10.67 -5.63
CA SER A 178 -16.66 -9.47 -6.44
C SER A 178 -17.48 -8.43 -5.69
N GLY A 179 -17.35 -7.16 -6.09
CA GLY A 179 -18.16 -6.10 -5.52
C GLY A 179 -17.43 -4.81 -5.21
N ARG A 180 -17.83 -4.16 -4.11
CA ARG A 180 -17.27 -2.88 -3.68
C ARG A 180 -17.17 -2.82 -2.16
N LEU A 181 -16.18 -2.06 -1.69
CA LEU A 181 -15.91 -1.80 -0.28
C LEU A 181 -15.57 -0.33 -0.09
N SER A 182 -15.97 0.27 1.01
CA SER A 182 -15.57 1.62 1.40
C SER A 182 -15.11 1.65 2.84
N ILE A 183 -14.09 2.46 3.11
CA ILE A 183 -13.55 2.71 4.45
C ILE A 183 -13.57 4.22 4.66
N ASP A 184 -14.28 4.67 5.68
CA ASP A 184 -14.25 6.06 6.14
C ASP A 184 -13.41 6.13 7.42
N ARG A 185 -12.29 6.84 7.33
CA ARG A 185 -11.33 7.02 8.41
C ARG A 185 -11.51 8.35 9.15
N SER A 186 -12.59 9.09 8.88
CA SER A 186 -12.90 10.36 9.57
C SER A 186 -13.43 10.16 10.98
N THR A 187 -13.87 8.94 11.32
CA THR A 187 -14.48 8.60 12.61
C THR A 187 -13.68 7.54 13.37
N THR A 188 -13.84 7.53 14.68
CA THR A 188 -13.31 6.47 15.56
C THR A 188 -14.49 5.80 16.27
N PRO A 189 -14.75 4.50 16.05
CA PRO A 189 -14.05 3.59 15.14
C PRO A 189 -14.26 3.93 13.66
N GLN A 190 -13.34 3.47 12.79
CA GLN A 190 -13.47 3.64 11.34
C GLN A 190 -14.72 2.91 10.83
N LYS A 191 -15.42 3.53 9.88
CA LYS A 191 -16.60 2.92 9.28
C LYS A 191 -16.22 2.11 8.05
N LEU A 192 -16.60 0.84 8.04
CA LEU A 192 -16.47 -0.06 6.92
C LEU A 192 -17.87 -0.35 6.36
N ALA A 193 -18.06 -0.18 5.05
CA ALA A 193 -19.29 -0.53 4.37
C ALA A 193 -18.97 -1.18 3.02
N GLY A 194 -19.84 -2.10 2.56
CA GLY A 194 -19.60 -2.74 1.27
C GLY A 194 -20.73 -3.65 0.85
N LYS A 195 -20.65 -4.04 -0.42
CA LYS A 195 -21.45 -5.10 -1.03
C LYS A 195 -20.49 -6.05 -1.72
N LEU A 196 -20.38 -7.25 -1.19
CA LEU A 196 -19.58 -8.31 -1.78
C LEU A 196 -20.50 -9.47 -2.20
N ARG A 197 -20.12 -10.12 -3.27
CA ARG A 197 -20.79 -11.31 -3.82
C ARG A 197 -19.73 -12.38 -4.09
N SER A 198 -20.11 -13.62 -3.90
CA SER A 198 -19.31 -14.77 -4.28
C SER A 198 -20.21 -15.74 -5.04
N GLY A 199 -19.77 -16.23 -6.17
CA GLY A 199 -20.41 -17.28 -6.93
C GLY A 199 -20.01 -18.66 -6.42
N ARG A 200 -18.80 -18.77 -5.87
CA ARG A 200 -18.28 -19.98 -5.27
C ARG A 200 -17.48 -19.63 -4.02
N LEU A 201 -17.93 -20.16 -2.89
CA LEU A 201 -17.28 -20.00 -1.60
C LEU A 201 -16.93 -21.38 -1.04
N ASP A 202 -15.64 -21.69 -0.99
CA ASP A 202 -15.13 -22.88 -0.34
C ASP A 202 -14.66 -22.51 1.07
N LEU A 203 -15.29 -23.11 2.08
CA LEU A 203 -14.96 -22.83 3.47
C LEU A 203 -13.56 -23.28 3.85
N SER A 204 -12.96 -24.21 3.11
CA SER A 204 -11.57 -24.61 3.32
C SER A 204 -10.59 -23.47 2.97
N ASP A 205 -10.90 -22.66 1.95
CA ASP A 205 -10.12 -21.49 1.58
C ASP A 205 -10.17 -20.39 2.65
N LEU A 206 -11.19 -20.41 3.50
CA LEU A 206 -11.44 -19.45 4.57
C LEU A 206 -11.11 -20.01 5.97
N SER A 207 -10.46 -21.15 6.04
CA SER A 207 -10.13 -21.81 7.32
C SER A 207 -9.35 -20.90 8.28
N GLY A 208 -8.50 -20.02 7.74
CA GLY A 208 -7.81 -18.99 8.51
C GLY A 208 -8.73 -17.93 9.13
N PHE A 209 -9.90 -17.64 8.55
CA PHE A 209 -10.90 -16.73 9.13
C PHE A 209 -11.70 -17.38 10.27
N ILE A 210 -11.94 -18.67 10.18
CA ILE A 210 -12.78 -19.41 11.13
C ILE A 210 -11.97 -19.82 12.37
N GLY A 211 -10.65 -19.98 12.23
CA GLY A 211 -9.73 -20.42 13.28
C GLY A 211 -8.78 -19.37 13.84
N ALA A 212 -8.83 -18.11 13.39
CA ALA A 212 -7.87 -17.09 13.76
C ALA A 212 -8.02 -16.68 15.23
N ARG A 213 -7.39 -17.44 16.12
CA ARG A 213 -6.95 -16.93 17.42
C ARG A 213 -5.54 -16.36 17.24
N THR A 214 -5.42 -15.06 17.36
CA THR A 214 -4.16 -14.39 17.68
C THR A 214 -3.76 -14.80 19.09
N SER A 215 -3.05 -15.88 19.24
CA SER A 215 -2.20 -16.12 20.39
C SER A 215 -1.15 -17.16 20.05
N THR A 216 0.10 -16.66 19.96
CA THR A 216 1.33 -17.43 20.15
C THR A 216 1.37 -18.84 19.54
N GLY A 217 1.73 -18.90 18.27
CA GLY A 217 2.63 -19.95 17.74
C GLY A 217 2.25 -21.41 17.85
N GLN A 218 1.01 -21.79 18.11
CA GLN A 218 0.58 -23.19 18.03
C GLN A 218 -0.71 -23.34 17.23
N GLU A 219 -0.56 -23.86 16.03
CA GLU A 219 -1.64 -24.31 15.17
C GLU A 219 -2.40 -25.46 15.85
N ILE A 220 -3.63 -25.22 16.28
CA ILE A 220 -4.50 -26.31 16.73
C ILE A 220 -5.26 -26.81 15.52
N ALA A 221 -4.87 -27.96 15.01
CA ALA A 221 -5.57 -28.65 13.94
C ALA A 221 -7.08 -28.77 14.24
N PRO A 222 -7.96 -28.45 13.27
CA PRO A 222 -9.41 -28.59 13.47
C PRO A 222 -9.76 -30.07 13.69
N ARG A 223 -10.53 -30.33 14.73
CA ARG A 223 -11.08 -31.67 14.98
C ARG A 223 -12.10 -31.99 13.90
N PRO A 224 -12.05 -33.19 13.26
CA PRO A 224 -13.00 -33.56 12.23
C PRO A 224 -14.42 -33.58 12.82
N GLY A 225 -15.34 -32.83 12.21
CA GLY A 225 -16.76 -32.82 12.53
C GLY A 225 -17.33 -31.57 13.19
N LYS A 226 -16.54 -30.54 13.52
CA LYS A 226 -17.08 -29.25 14.00
C LYS A 226 -16.58 -28.09 13.12
N VAL A 227 -17.47 -27.50 12.35
CA VAL A 227 -17.22 -26.40 11.43
C VAL A 227 -17.29 -25.03 12.11
N LEU A 228 -17.91 -24.95 13.30
CA LEU A 228 -18.05 -23.69 14.05
C LEU A 228 -17.45 -23.82 15.46
N PRO A 229 -16.84 -22.75 15.99
CA PRO A 229 -16.33 -22.72 17.36
C PRO A 229 -17.49 -22.85 18.36
N SER A 230 -17.27 -23.61 19.42
CA SER A 230 -18.27 -23.87 20.48
C SER A 230 -18.40 -22.69 21.49
N ARG A 231 -17.80 -21.54 21.20
CA ARG A 231 -17.90 -20.31 22.01
C ARG A 231 -18.36 -19.14 21.16
N PRO A 232 -19.10 -18.16 21.73
CA PRO A 232 -19.48 -16.95 21.00
C PRO A 232 -18.26 -16.23 20.43
N LEU A 233 -18.39 -15.75 19.20
CA LEU A 233 -17.40 -14.84 18.59
C LEU A 233 -17.52 -13.49 19.29
N GLY A 234 -16.53 -13.14 20.11
CA GLY A 234 -16.43 -11.80 20.68
C GLY A 234 -15.94 -10.82 19.61
N PHE A 235 -16.80 -9.96 19.15
CA PHE A 235 -16.47 -8.80 18.37
C PHE A 235 -16.39 -7.61 19.35
N GLU A 236 -15.21 -7.37 19.92
CA GLU A 236 -14.89 -6.13 20.62
C GLU A 236 -14.01 -5.24 19.75
#